data_7a83788c4372db240d04b6f961b9f28e
#
_entry.id   7a83788c4372db240d04b6f961b9f28e
#
_cell.length_a   1.000
_cell.length_b   1.000
_cell.length_c   1.000
_cell.angle_alpha   90.00
_cell.angle_beta   90.00
_cell.angle_gamma   90.00
#
_symmetry.space_group_name_H-M   'P 1'
#
loop_
_entity.id
_entity.type
_entity.pdbx_description
1 polymer ?
#
loop_
_entity_poly.entity_id
_entity_poly.type
_entity_poly.pdbx_seq_one_letter_code
_entity_poly.pdbx_strand_id
1 'polypeptide(L)'
;FVELLPKRLPDLYCQFVDSVLVSRSVALQLSQAMPEAPLPQKMEELIYGQLPSKTYNLDEYVRFNIVKECIIEFVMGITIDKQGDKAVIRMLQEDSKEYNMFPVLVLIDGIAFYDHSEVLAYNAHRVHYIHQYRGTFAMGETVYGGILSLITHRGTLPDMRINRDMQMVTYEFPQDRPAFEMPDYSNEEVRTSRKPDCRHTLYWNPSLEGKTKAEFYTSDLDGTYVATLEGVDNEGKKIELKWEFEVK
;
A
#
# COMPACT_ATOMS: atom_id res chain seq x y z
N PHE A 1 1.15 -3.39 -27.84
CA PHE A 1 1.76 -2.05 -27.79
C PHE A 1 3.19 -2.04 -28.34
N VAL A 2 3.91 -3.15 -28.27
CA VAL A 2 5.30 -3.25 -28.78
C VAL A 2 5.36 -3.41 -30.31
N GLU A 3 4.29 -3.90 -30.94
CA GLU A 3 4.25 -4.11 -32.41
C GLU A 3 4.02 -2.83 -33.23
N LEU A 4 3.59 -1.74 -32.59
CA LEU A 4 3.28 -0.45 -33.25
C LEU A 4 4.46 0.53 -33.27
N LEU A 5 5.58 0.21 -32.63
CA LEU A 5 6.76 1.05 -32.67
C LEU A 5 7.61 0.75 -33.90
N PRO A 6 8.01 1.77 -34.69
CA PRO A 6 8.91 1.56 -35.81
C PRO A 6 10.22 0.94 -35.31
N LYS A 7 10.74 -0.04 -36.03
CA LYS A 7 11.98 -0.78 -35.68
C LYS A 7 13.23 0.13 -35.53
N ARG A 8 13.17 1.36 -36.01
CA ARG A 8 14.22 2.36 -35.88
C ARG A 8 13.59 3.72 -35.80
N LEU A 9 13.84 4.42 -34.68
CA LEU A 9 13.42 5.80 -34.50
C LEU A 9 14.34 6.73 -35.31
N PRO A 10 13.82 7.77 -35.96
CA PRO A 10 14.63 8.81 -36.59
C PRO A 10 15.57 9.46 -35.57
N ASP A 11 16.77 9.83 -35.99
CA ASP A 11 17.80 10.41 -35.09
C ASP A 11 17.30 11.65 -34.34
N LEU A 12 16.47 12.46 -35.00
CA LEU A 12 15.84 13.64 -34.38
C LEU A 12 14.88 13.27 -33.23
N TYR A 13 14.17 12.17 -33.39
CA TYR A 13 13.26 11.65 -32.37
C TYR A 13 14.04 11.05 -31.19
N CYS A 14 15.18 10.42 -31.46
CA CYS A 14 16.07 9.94 -30.41
C CYS A 14 16.64 11.08 -29.58
N GLN A 15 17.07 12.19 -30.20
CA GLN A 15 17.54 13.37 -29.47
C GLN A 15 16.44 14.00 -28.60
N PHE A 16 15.22 14.07 -29.11
CA PHE A 16 14.08 14.55 -28.35
C PHE A 16 13.75 13.63 -27.16
N VAL A 17 13.72 12.32 -27.40
CA VAL A 17 13.49 11.33 -26.35
C VAL A 17 14.58 11.39 -25.29
N ASP A 18 15.84 11.54 -25.69
CA ASP A 18 16.96 11.66 -24.75
C ASP A 18 16.82 12.91 -23.87
N SER A 19 16.44 14.06 -24.44
CA SER A 19 16.23 15.27 -23.65
C SER A 19 15.08 15.12 -22.66
N VAL A 20 13.98 14.48 -23.05
CA VAL A 20 12.84 14.20 -22.19
C VAL A 20 13.21 13.20 -21.09
N LEU A 21 14.01 12.17 -21.41
CA LEU A 21 14.50 11.22 -20.42
C LEU A 21 15.43 11.86 -19.39
N VAL A 22 16.33 12.74 -19.84
CA VAL A 22 17.21 13.51 -18.94
C VAL A 22 16.37 14.40 -18.03
N SER A 23 15.41 15.16 -18.59
CA SER A 23 14.54 16.04 -17.81
C SER A 23 13.71 15.26 -16.80
N ARG A 24 13.18 14.09 -17.18
CA ARG A 24 12.47 13.19 -16.27
C ARG A 24 13.38 12.64 -15.18
N SER A 25 14.61 12.28 -15.51
CA SER A 25 15.60 11.80 -14.54
C SER A 25 15.95 12.88 -13.52
N VAL A 26 16.15 14.11 -13.97
CA VAL A 26 16.40 15.27 -13.09
C VAL A 26 15.17 15.55 -12.22
N ALA A 27 13.97 15.57 -12.79
CA ALA A 27 12.73 15.75 -12.03
C ALA A 27 12.54 14.66 -10.97
N LEU A 28 12.85 13.40 -11.31
CA LEU A 28 12.80 12.28 -10.36
C LEU A 28 13.82 12.45 -9.23
N GLN A 29 15.05 12.83 -9.54
CA GLN A 29 16.10 13.08 -8.54
C GLN A 29 15.73 14.24 -7.62
N LEU A 30 15.15 15.31 -8.17
CA LEU A 30 14.66 16.44 -7.39
C LEU A 30 13.48 16.06 -6.50
N SER A 31 12.56 15.23 -7.00
CA SER A 31 11.43 14.73 -6.20
C SER A 31 11.87 13.78 -5.08
N GLN A 32 12.90 12.96 -5.32
CA GLN A 32 13.50 12.10 -4.29
C GLN A 32 14.28 12.89 -3.24
N ALA A 33 14.79 14.08 -3.59
CA ALA A 33 15.42 14.98 -2.63
C ALA A 33 14.41 15.76 -1.76
N MET A 34 13.10 15.64 -2.03
CA MET A 34 12.07 16.11 -1.10
C MET A 34 12.03 15.16 0.10
N PRO A 35 11.88 15.69 1.33
CA PRO A 35 11.61 14.82 2.46
C PRO A 35 10.39 13.98 2.10
N GLU A 36 10.54 12.66 2.20
CA GLU A 36 9.42 11.74 2.07
C GLU A 36 8.29 12.31 2.94
N ALA A 37 7.12 12.46 2.36
CA ALA A 37 5.94 12.75 3.16
C ALA A 37 5.96 11.76 4.33
N PRO A 38 5.79 12.21 5.58
CA PRO A 38 5.88 11.32 6.72
C PRO A 38 5.01 10.12 6.40
N LEU A 39 5.65 8.95 6.35
CA LEU A 39 4.94 7.69 6.15
C LEU A 39 3.71 7.76 7.05
N PRO A 40 2.51 7.48 6.55
CA PRO A 40 1.31 7.55 7.36
C PRO A 40 1.64 6.84 8.65
N GLN A 41 1.47 7.55 9.77
CA GLN A 41 1.75 7.01 11.11
C GLN A 41 1.15 5.62 11.11
N LYS A 42 2.00 4.62 11.38
CA LYS A 42 1.67 3.22 11.35
C LYS A 42 0.26 3.06 11.92
N MET A 43 -0.72 2.88 11.05
CA MET A 43 -2.09 2.68 11.51
C MET A 43 -2.02 1.42 12.36
N GLU A 44 -2.27 1.58 13.66
CA GLU A 44 -2.39 0.44 14.54
C GLU A 44 -3.42 -0.49 13.91
N GLU A 45 -3.05 -1.75 13.76
CA GLU A 45 -3.92 -2.72 13.11
C GLU A 45 -5.20 -2.87 13.94
N LEU A 46 -6.28 -2.27 13.46
CA LEU A 46 -7.59 -2.41 14.07
C LEU A 46 -8.28 -3.65 13.51
N ILE A 47 -8.48 -4.64 14.36
CA ILE A 47 -9.31 -5.80 14.00
C ILE A 47 -10.65 -5.67 14.72
N TYR A 48 -11.74 -5.67 13.98
CA TYR A 48 -13.10 -5.39 14.49
C TYR A 48 -13.20 -4.08 15.28
N GLY A 49 -12.41 -3.07 14.89
CA GLY A 49 -12.39 -1.78 15.58
C GLY A 49 -11.70 -1.81 16.95
N GLN A 50 -11.01 -2.89 17.29
CA GLN A 50 -10.29 -3.06 18.55
C GLN A 50 -8.79 -2.97 18.32
N LEU A 51 -8.10 -2.32 19.25
CA LEU A 51 -6.65 -2.35 19.33
C LEU A 51 -6.15 -3.70 19.87
N PRO A 52 -4.93 -4.13 19.52
CA PRO A 52 -4.37 -5.33 20.10
C PRO A 52 -4.22 -5.21 21.61
N SER A 53 -4.65 -6.24 22.35
CA SER A 53 -4.47 -6.32 23.81
C SER A 53 -2.99 -6.37 24.19
N LYS A 54 -2.16 -6.94 23.33
CA LYS A 54 -0.69 -6.92 23.43
C LYS A 54 -0.03 -6.94 22.05
N THR A 55 1.10 -6.24 21.96
CA THR A 55 1.95 -6.20 20.78
C THR A 55 3.36 -6.62 21.17
N TYR A 56 3.94 -7.52 20.40
CA TYR A 56 5.32 -7.96 20.53
C TYR A 56 6.08 -7.58 19.28
N ASN A 57 7.10 -6.75 19.42
CA ASN A 57 8.04 -6.43 18.35
C ASN A 57 9.17 -7.48 18.39
N LEU A 58 9.23 -8.37 17.40
CA LEU A 58 10.21 -9.46 17.40
C LEU A 58 11.64 -8.98 17.22
N ASP A 59 11.85 -7.77 16.75
CA ASP A 59 13.19 -7.17 16.62
C ASP A 59 13.81 -6.81 17.98
N GLU A 60 12.99 -6.70 19.02
CA GLU A 60 13.43 -6.40 20.40
C GLU A 60 13.76 -7.67 21.21
N TYR A 61 13.47 -8.86 20.67
CA TYR A 61 13.70 -10.13 21.34
C TYR A 61 14.81 -10.93 20.66
N VAL A 62 15.34 -11.91 21.39
CA VAL A 62 16.23 -12.91 20.80
C VAL A 62 15.47 -13.66 19.72
N ARG A 63 16.03 -13.68 18.52
CA ARG A 63 15.39 -14.31 17.35
C ARG A 63 15.49 -15.83 17.42
N PHE A 64 14.36 -16.48 17.36
CA PHE A 64 14.23 -17.92 17.19
C PHE A 64 14.01 -18.27 15.71
N ASN A 65 14.19 -19.55 15.36
CA ASN A 65 14.05 -19.98 13.98
C ASN A 65 12.59 -20.09 13.53
N ILE A 66 11.71 -20.53 14.41
CA ILE A 66 10.29 -20.76 14.12
C ILE A 66 9.39 -20.01 15.10
N VAL A 67 8.20 -19.64 14.60
CA VAL A 67 7.18 -18.90 15.37
C VAL A 67 6.79 -19.64 16.65
N LYS A 68 6.74 -20.97 16.63
CA LYS A 68 6.44 -21.77 17.81
C LYS A 68 7.34 -21.44 19.00
N GLU A 69 8.63 -21.33 18.77
CA GLU A 69 9.62 -21.03 19.82
C GLU A 69 9.39 -19.60 20.37
N CYS A 70 9.13 -18.63 19.51
CA CYS A 70 8.78 -17.28 19.94
C CYS A 70 7.53 -17.25 20.82
N ILE A 71 6.49 -18.01 20.44
CA ILE A 71 5.24 -18.07 21.21
C ILE A 71 5.48 -18.67 22.58
N ILE A 72 6.27 -19.73 22.68
CA ILE A 72 6.53 -20.42 23.95
C ILE A 72 7.36 -19.56 24.90
N GLU A 73 8.35 -18.84 24.35
CA GLU A 73 9.35 -18.15 25.19
C GLU A 73 8.86 -16.78 25.70
N PHE A 74 8.16 -16.02 24.90
CA PHE A 74 7.82 -14.65 25.31
C PHE A 74 6.39 -14.18 25.04
N VAL A 75 5.58 -14.93 24.26
CA VAL A 75 4.18 -14.54 24.04
C VAL A 75 3.30 -15.03 25.18
N MET A 76 2.99 -14.14 26.12
CA MET A 76 2.25 -14.53 27.32
C MET A 76 0.76 -14.75 27.06
N GLY A 77 0.17 -15.74 27.75
CA GLY A 77 -1.27 -16.02 27.70
C GLY A 77 -1.69 -16.81 26.45
N ILE A 78 -0.76 -17.51 25.84
CA ILE A 78 -1.04 -18.48 24.78
C ILE A 78 -0.57 -19.84 25.22
N THR A 79 -1.35 -20.88 24.86
CA THR A 79 -0.97 -22.29 24.99
C THR A 79 -1.10 -22.97 23.63
N ILE A 80 -0.30 -24.01 23.44
CA ILE A 80 -0.31 -24.82 22.23
C ILE A 80 -0.68 -26.25 22.65
N ASP A 81 -1.91 -26.64 22.36
CA ASP A 81 -2.43 -27.96 22.64
C ASP A 81 -2.25 -28.87 21.41
N LYS A 82 -2.26 -30.15 21.65
CA LYS A 82 -2.31 -31.16 20.58
C LYS A 82 -3.72 -31.75 20.50
N GLN A 83 -4.29 -31.70 19.31
CA GLN A 83 -5.56 -32.33 19.00
C GLN A 83 -5.37 -33.35 17.87
N GLY A 84 -5.10 -34.60 18.23
CA GLY A 84 -4.59 -35.59 17.27
C GLY A 84 -3.21 -35.21 16.77
N ASP A 85 -3.03 -35.18 15.45
CA ASP A 85 -1.76 -34.78 14.81
C ASP A 85 -1.62 -33.28 14.60
N LYS A 86 -2.66 -32.49 14.91
CA LYS A 86 -2.67 -31.06 14.70
C LYS A 86 -2.39 -30.29 15.99
N ALA A 87 -1.65 -29.22 15.85
CA ALA A 87 -1.49 -28.22 16.91
C ALA A 87 -2.67 -27.25 16.92
N VAL A 88 -3.14 -26.89 18.12
CA VAL A 88 -4.21 -25.90 18.31
C VAL A 88 -3.73 -24.84 19.28
N ILE A 89 -3.73 -23.59 18.82
CA ILE A 89 -3.39 -22.44 19.64
C ILE A 89 -4.64 -21.99 20.39
N ARG A 90 -4.51 -21.78 21.70
CA ARG A 90 -5.55 -21.22 22.55
C ARG A 90 -5.04 -20.00 23.28
N MET A 91 -5.93 -19.10 23.59
CA MET A 91 -5.61 -17.84 24.23
C MET A 91 -6.30 -17.72 25.59
N LEU A 92 -5.61 -17.11 26.54
CA LEU A 92 -6.15 -16.81 27.85
C LEU A 92 -7.29 -15.78 27.71
N GLN A 93 -8.40 -16.01 28.37
CA GLN A 93 -9.52 -15.07 28.41
C GLN A 93 -9.09 -13.76 29.12
N GLU A 94 -9.72 -12.65 28.76
CA GLU A 94 -9.32 -11.34 29.25
C GLU A 94 -9.51 -11.20 30.76
N ASP A 95 -10.63 -11.67 31.28
CA ASP A 95 -11.05 -11.53 32.68
C ASP A 95 -10.92 -12.82 33.50
N SER A 96 -10.25 -13.83 32.98
CA SER A 96 -10.15 -15.15 33.60
C SER A 96 -8.71 -15.68 33.55
N LYS A 97 -8.39 -16.58 34.45
CA LYS A 97 -7.15 -17.35 34.41
C LYS A 97 -7.28 -18.61 33.54
N GLU A 98 -8.39 -18.76 32.85
CA GLU A 98 -8.69 -19.93 32.04
C GLU A 98 -8.43 -19.64 30.55
N TYR A 99 -7.95 -20.65 29.85
CA TYR A 99 -7.81 -20.59 28.41
C TYR A 99 -9.18 -20.79 27.74
N ASN A 100 -9.41 -20.01 26.68
CA ASN A 100 -10.63 -20.13 25.91
C ASN A 100 -10.72 -21.53 25.29
N MET A 101 -11.92 -22.15 25.37
CA MET A 101 -12.16 -23.45 24.76
C MET A 101 -12.13 -23.43 23.24
N PHE A 102 -12.40 -22.26 22.63
CA PHE A 102 -12.36 -22.09 21.20
C PHE A 102 -10.91 -21.87 20.72
N PRO A 103 -10.55 -22.35 19.51
CA PRO A 103 -9.26 -22.09 18.92
C PRO A 103 -9.09 -20.61 18.61
N VAL A 104 -7.85 -20.15 18.51
CA VAL A 104 -7.50 -18.80 18.09
C VAL A 104 -7.62 -18.70 16.56
N LEU A 105 -8.12 -17.59 16.05
CA LEU A 105 -7.96 -17.24 14.64
C LEU A 105 -6.54 -16.72 14.43
N VAL A 106 -5.77 -17.37 13.57
CA VAL A 106 -4.41 -16.94 13.27
C VAL A 106 -4.39 -16.27 11.91
N LEU A 107 -3.82 -15.07 11.88
CA LEU A 107 -3.63 -14.29 10.67
C LEU A 107 -2.13 -14.12 10.40
N ILE A 108 -1.72 -14.16 9.14
CA ILE A 108 -0.40 -13.70 8.70
C ILE A 108 -0.63 -12.66 7.61
N ASP A 109 -0.19 -11.42 7.85
CA ASP A 109 -0.45 -10.27 6.96
C ASP A 109 -1.94 -10.14 6.56
N GLY A 110 -2.84 -10.38 7.52
CA GLY A 110 -4.30 -10.32 7.33
C GLY A 110 -4.95 -11.56 6.72
N ILE A 111 -4.18 -12.55 6.29
CA ILE A 111 -4.69 -13.80 5.71
C ILE A 111 -4.90 -14.85 6.79
N ALA A 112 -6.10 -15.44 6.86
CA ALA A 112 -6.45 -16.43 7.85
C ALA A 112 -5.82 -17.80 7.55
N PHE A 113 -5.21 -18.40 8.57
CA PHE A 113 -4.66 -19.75 8.55
C PHE A 113 -5.38 -20.63 9.57
N TYR A 114 -5.99 -21.69 9.09
CA TYR A 114 -6.75 -22.62 9.91
C TYR A 114 -5.90 -23.79 10.44
N ASP A 115 -4.80 -24.12 9.76
CA ASP A 115 -3.83 -25.09 10.25
C ASP A 115 -2.74 -24.38 11.05
N HIS A 116 -2.90 -24.41 12.38
CA HIS A 116 -1.95 -23.79 13.28
C HIS A 116 -0.55 -24.42 13.22
N SER A 117 -0.44 -25.67 12.77
CA SER A 117 0.85 -26.35 12.66
C SER A 117 1.73 -25.70 11.61
N GLU A 118 1.15 -25.25 10.50
CA GLU A 118 1.88 -24.52 9.43
C GLU A 118 2.40 -23.18 9.95
N VAL A 119 1.56 -22.44 10.69
CA VAL A 119 1.95 -21.14 11.26
C VAL A 119 3.05 -21.31 12.31
N LEU A 120 2.93 -22.32 13.16
CA LEU A 120 3.94 -22.61 14.19
C LEU A 120 5.30 -22.97 13.61
N ALA A 121 5.33 -23.59 12.43
CA ALA A 121 6.54 -23.92 11.68
C ALA A 121 7.08 -22.75 10.83
N TYR A 122 6.34 -21.64 10.73
CA TYR A 122 6.76 -20.50 9.94
C TYR A 122 8.06 -19.86 10.45
N ASN A 123 8.86 -19.34 9.54
CA ASN A 123 10.15 -18.73 9.86
C ASN A 123 9.96 -17.40 10.63
N ALA A 124 10.34 -17.40 11.90
CA ALA A 124 10.20 -16.25 12.79
C ALA A 124 11.05 -15.04 12.37
N HIS A 125 12.13 -15.23 11.62
CA HIS A 125 12.95 -14.11 11.11
C HIS A 125 12.22 -13.23 10.10
N ARG A 126 11.08 -13.69 9.56
CA ARG A 126 10.25 -12.94 8.63
C ARG A 126 9.18 -12.12 9.33
N VAL A 127 8.86 -12.47 10.57
CA VAL A 127 7.83 -11.81 11.37
C VAL A 127 8.43 -10.59 12.06
N HIS A 128 7.76 -9.45 11.92
CA HIS A 128 8.12 -8.20 12.58
C HIS A 128 7.33 -8.01 13.88
N TYR A 129 6.00 -8.16 13.81
CA TYR A 129 5.13 -8.02 14.98
C TYR A 129 4.25 -9.25 15.17
N ILE A 130 3.94 -9.52 16.43
CA ILE A 130 2.85 -10.40 16.83
C ILE A 130 1.86 -9.56 17.62
N HIS A 131 0.64 -9.43 17.10
CA HIS A 131 -0.47 -8.75 17.75
C HIS A 131 -1.43 -9.80 18.34
N GLN A 132 -1.80 -9.59 19.58
CA GLN A 132 -2.68 -10.46 20.33
C GLN A 132 -3.97 -9.71 20.66
N TYR A 133 -5.10 -10.24 20.19
CA TYR A 133 -6.43 -9.71 20.49
C TYR A 133 -7.15 -10.73 21.35
N ARG A 134 -7.37 -10.38 22.61
CA ARG A 134 -8.07 -11.24 23.56
C ARG A 134 -9.57 -11.00 23.44
N GLY A 135 -10.34 -12.04 23.65
CA GLY A 135 -11.80 -11.99 23.57
C GLY A 135 -12.36 -13.15 22.77
N THR A 136 -13.65 -13.11 22.56
CA THR A 136 -14.35 -14.09 21.73
C THR A 136 -14.86 -13.39 20.49
N PHE A 137 -14.47 -13.89 19.33
CA PHE A 137 -14.79 -13.31 18.04
C PHE A 137 -15.61 -14.30 17.21
N ALA A 138 -16.69 -13.82 16.60
CA ALA A 138 -17.50 -14.58 15.68
C ALA A 138 -17.21 -14.15 14.23
N MET A 139 -16.83 -15.10 13.38
CA MET A 139 -16.65 -14.90 11.95
C MET A 139 -17.54 -15.89 11.20
N GLY A 140 -18.62 -15.38 10.64
CA GLY A 140 -19.66 -16.23 10.07
C GLY A 140 -20.27 -17.14 11.14
N GLU A 141 -20.26 -18.45 10.91
CA GLU A 141 -20.78 -19.47 11.84
C GLU A 141 -19.71 -19.96 12.84
N THR A 142 -18.48 -19.51 12.72
CA THR A 142 -17.35 -19.99 13.56
C THR A 142 -17.04 -18.99 14.65
N VAL A 143 -16.80 -19.52 15.84
CA VAL A 143 -16.39 -18.74 17.03
C VAL A 143 -14.92 -19.02 17.34
N TYR A 144 -14.17 -17.95 17.58
CA TYR A 144 -12.75 -18.00 17.93
C TYR A 144 -12.51 -17.43 19.32
N GLY A 145 -11.60 -18.03 20.06
CA GLY A 145 -11.24 -17.64 21.43
C GLY A 145 -10.10 -16.62 21.49
N GLY A 146 -9.97 -15.80 20.47
CA GLY A 146 -8.95 -14.76 20.32
C GLY A 146 -8.47 -14.67 18.89
N ILE A 147 -7.69 -13.61 18.58
CA ILE A 147 -7.02 -13.45 17.28
C ILE A 147 -5.52 -13.25 17.55
N LEU A 148 -4.71 -13.96 16.80
CA LEU A 148 -3.25 -13.82 16.77
C LEU A 148 -2.84 -13.37 15.37
N SER A 149 -2.43 -12.13 15.23
CA SER A 149 -2.01 -11.57 13.94
C SER A 149 -0.49 -11.43 13.90
N LEU A 150 0.13 -12.07 12.92
CA LEU A 150 1.53 -12.01 12.63
C LEU A 150 1.71 -11.05 11.45
N ILE A 151 2.51 -10.01 11.65
CA ILE A 151 2.85 -9.04 10.61
C ILE A 151 4.26 -9.31 10.15
N THR A 152 4.46 -9.58 8.87
CA THR A 152 5.80 -9.78 8.31
C THR A 152 6.48 -8.45 7.99
N HIS A 153 7.81 -8.43 7.86
CA HIS A 153 8.54 -7.22 7.46
C HIS A 153 8.12 -6.69 6.08
N ARG A 154 7.62 -7.56 5.20
CA ARG A 154 7.19 -7.20 3.85
C ARG A 154 5.69 -6.92 3.73
N GLY A 155 4.88 -7.42 4.65
CA GLY A 155 3.42 -7.31 4.59
C GLY A 155 2.78 -8.06 3.41
N THR A 156 3.47 -9.02 2.82
CA THR A 156 3.03 -9.71 1.58
C THR A 156 3.10 -11.23 1.67
N LEU A 157 2.97 -11.79 2.86
CA LEU A 157 3.01 -13.25 3.12
C LEU A 157 4.19 -13.95 2.38
N PRO A 158 5.45 -13.60 2.63
CA PRO A 158 6.57 -14.13 1.89
C PRO A 158 6.78 -15.63 2.15
N ASP A 159 6.91 -16.40 1.07
CA ASP A 159 7.31 -17.83 1.05
C ASP A 159 6.41 -18.80 1.84
N MET A 160 5.17 -18.46 2.11
CA MET A 160 4.21 -19.41 2.60
C MET A 160 3.53 -20.11 1.42
N ARG A 161 3.46 -21.42 1.45
CA ARG A 161 2.72 -22.17 0.45
C ARG A 161 1.23 -21.94 0.70
N ILE A 162 0.57 -21.34 -0.28
CA ILE A 162 -0.88 -21.20 -0.25
C ILE A 162 -1.46 -22.61 -0.31
N ASN A 163 -2.30 -22.95 0.68
CA ASN A 163 -2.98 -24.24 0.73
C ASN A 163 -3.83 -24.42 -0.54
N ARG A 164 -4.04 -25.68 -0.97
CA ARG A 164 -4.85 -26.01 -2.15
C ARG A 164 -6.28 -25.47 -2.07
N ASP A 165 -6.78 -25.26 -0.87
CA ASP A 165 -8.13 -24.75 -0.59
C ASP A 165 -8.20 -23.21 -0.58
N MET A 166 -7.08 -22.52 -0.78
CA MET A 166 -7.00 -21.07 -0.87
C MET A 166 -6.78 -20.63 -2.32
N GLN A 167 -7.56 -19.64 -2.76
CA GLN A 167 -7.37 -18.96 -4.03
C GLN A 167 -6.93 -17.53 -3.77
N MET A 168 -5.79 -17.15 -4.33
CA MET A 168 -5.35 -15.75 -4.30
C MET A 168 -5.95 -15.02 -5.50
N VAL A 169 -6.71 -13.98 -5.24
CA VAL A 169 -7.28 -13.11 -6.27
C VAL A 169 -6.70 -11.72 -6.07
N THR A 170 -6.07 -11.18 -7.11
CA THR A 170 -5.66 -9.77 -7.10
C THR A 170 -6.92 -8.91 -7.25
N TYR A 171 -7.20 -8.12 -6.24
CA TYR A 171 -8.34 -7.19 -6.25
C TYR A 171 -7.83 -5.76 -6.17
N GLU A 172 -8.20 -4.96 -7.15
CA GLU A 172 -7.96 -3.53 -7.12
C GLU A 172 -9.13 -2.84 -6.42
N PHE A 173 -8.85 -2.27 -5.25
CA PHE A 173 -9.85 -1.46 -4.56
C PHE A 173 -10.15 -0.20 -5.37
N PRO A 174 -11.40 0.31 -5.32
CA PRO A 174 -11.70 1.64 -5.83
C PRO A 174 -10.75 2.65 -5.17
N GLN A 175 -9.90 3.25 -5.99
CA GLN A 175 -8.99 4.28 -5.53
C GLN A 175 -9.73 5.62 -5.51
N ASP A 176 -9.40 6.46 -4.54
CA ASP A 176 -9.79 7.86 -4.60
C ASP A 176 -9.24 8.47 -5.89
N ARG A 177 -10.04 9.34 -6.50
CA ARG A 177 -9.59 10.03 -7.72
C ARG A 177 -8.32 10.79 -7.38
N PRO A 178 -7.19 10.50 -8.06
CA PRO A 178 -5.97 11.22 -7.79
C PRO A 178 -6.19 12.71 -8.03
N ALA A 179 -6.01 13.51 -7.00
CA ALA A 179 -5.99 14.96 -7.14
C ALA A 179 -4.68 15.35 -7.82
N PHE A 180 -4.77 16.13 -8.89
CA PHE A 180 -3.59 16.70 -9.50
C PHE A 180 -3.16 17.92 -8.68
N GLU A 181 -2.04 17.81 -8.01
CA GLU A 181 -1.47 18.89 -7.21
C GLU A 181 -0.72 19.86 -8.11
N MET A 182 -1.13 21.12 -8.07
CA MET A 182 -0.42 22.22 -8.72
C MET A 182 0.25 23.06 -7.64
N PRO A 183 1.49 23.52 -7.85
CA PRO A 183 2.10 24.49 -6.95
C PRO A 183 1.29 25.80 -6.99
N ASP A 184 1.01 26.32 -5.82
CA ASP A 184 0.33 27.62 -5.67
C ASP A 184 1.38 28.73 -5.52
N TYR A 185 1.69 29.38 -6.63
CA TYR A 185 2.63 30.50 -6.66
C TYR A 185 2.06 31.82 -6.08
N SER A 186 0.82 31.84 -5.61
CA SER A 186 0.33 32.93 -4.77
C SER A 186 0.96 32.87 -3.38
N ASN A 187 1.43 31.70 -2.95
CA ASN A 187 2.20 31.52 -1.73
C ASN A 187 3.66 31.99 -1.95
N GLU A 188 4.11 32.91 -1.10
CA GLU A 188 5.44 33.51 -1.20
C GLU A 188 6.58 32.49 -0.97
N GLU A 189 6.37 31.49 -0.14
CA GLU A 189 7.33 30.41 0.10
C GLU A 189 7.55 29.55 -1.15
N VAL A 190 6.49 29.26 -1.89
CA VAL A 190 6.57 28.51 -3.14
C VAL A 190 7.23 29.34 -4.21
N ARG A 191 6.86 30.62 -4.33
CA ARG A 191 7.40 31.56 -5.32
C ARG A 191 8.88 31.84 -5.13
N THR A 192 9.37 31.89 -3.89
CA THR A 192 10.79 32.16 -3.57
C THR A 192 11.63 30.89 -3.42
N SER A 193 11.04 29.73 -3.63
CA SER A 193 11.73 28.45 -3.60
C SER A 193 12.85 28.42 -4.65
N ARG A 194 14.03 27.94 -4.23
CA ARG A 194 15.16 27.72 -5.15
C ARG A 194 15.05 26.40 -5.94
N LYS A 195 14.00 25.63 -5.71
CA LYS A 195 13.77 24.38 -6.44
C LYS A 195 13.08 24.70 -7.76
N PRO A 196 13.66 24.31 -8.90
CA PRO A 196 13.02 24.52 -10.19
C PRO A 196 11.77 23.65 -10.32
N ASP A 197 10.73 24.22 -10.93
CA ASP A 197 9.53 23.50 -11.29
C ASP A 197 9.71 22.79 -12.65
N CYS A 198 10.06 21.52 -12.63
CA CYS A 198 10.32 20.72 -13.82
C CYS A 198 9.10 19.87 -14.24
N ARG A 199 7.88 20.33 -14.00
CA ARG A 199 6.68 19.60 -14.40
C ARG A 199 6.48 19.64 -15.91
N HIS A 200 6.23 18.48 -16.50
CA HIS A 200 5.82 18.37 -17.90
C HIS A 200 4.30 18.47 -18.07
N THR A 201 3.53 18.10 -17.05
CA THR A 201 2.07 18.24 -17.03
C THR A 201 1.73 19.47 -16.19
N LEU A 202 1.24 20.52 -16.82
CA LEU A 202 0.95 21.78 -16.15
C LEU A 202 -0.42 21.77 -15.46
N TYR A 203 -1.38 21.08 -16.05
CA TYR A 203 -2.76 20.98 -15.55
C TYR A 203 -3.38 19.65 -15.95
N TRP A 204 -4.11 19.06 -15.04
CA TRP A 204 -4.95 17.91 -15.33
C TRP A 204 -6.20 17.94 -14.46
N ASN A 205 -7.36 17.81 -15.08
CA ASN A 205 -8.62 17.72 -14.37
C ASN A 205 -9.52 16.71 -15.10
N PRO A 206 -9.92 15.62 -14.44
CA PRO A 206 -10.75 14.58 -15.06
C PRO A 206 -12.20 15.00 -15.25
N SER A 207 -12.66 16.07 -14.59
CA SER A 207 -14.03 16.54 -14.67
C SER A 207 -14.09 18.06 -14.57
N LEU A 208 -14.47 18.70 -15.68
CA LEU A 208 -14.66 20.15 -15.76
C LEU A 208 -16.11 20.56 -15.53
N GLU A 209 -16.93 19.72 -14.92
CA GLU A 209 -18.35 19.99 -14.72
C GLU A 209 -18.61 21.40 -14.18
N GLY A 210 -19.39 22.17 -14.92
CA GLY A 210 -19.78 23.53 -14.57
C GLY A 210 -18.65 24.58 -14.62
N LYS A 211 -17.43 24.21 -15.01
CA LYS A 211 -16.32 25.14 -15.17
C LYS A 211 -16.15 25.54 -16.63
N THR A 212 -16.22 26.84 -16.90
CA THR A 212 -16.00 27.42 -18.24
C THR A 212 -14.56 27.91 -18.44
N LYS A 213 -13.73 27.90 -17.38
CA LYS A 213 -12.38 28.43 -17.38
C LYS A 213 -11.48 27.53 -16.53
N ALA A 214 -10.30 27.20 -17.03
CA ALA A 214 -9.22 26.57 -16.30
C ALA A 214 -8.05 27.56 -16.16
N GLU A 215 -7.53 27.72 -14.95
CA GLU A 215 -6.38 28.56 -14.66
C GLU A 215 -5.29 27.66 -14.07
N PHE A 216 -4.05 27.84 -14.54
CA PHE A 216 -2.91 27.07 -14.07
C PHE A 216 -1.61 27.87 -14.25
N TYR A 217 -0.58 27.48 -13.52
CA TYR A 217 0.75 28.06 -13.63
C TYR A 217 1.62 27.21 -14.56
N THR A 218 2.48 27.88 -15.33
CA THR A 218 3.52 27.22 -16.14
C THR A 218 4.63 26.69 -15.24
N SER A 219 5.43 25.76 -15.77
CA SER A 219 6.68 25.32 -15.13
C SER A 219 7.87 26.15 -15.62
N ASP A 220 9.05 25.91 -15.04
CA ASP A 220 10.31 26.53 -15.46
C ASP A 220 10.92 25.84 -16.71
N LEU A 221 10.19 24.91 -17.32
CA LEU A 221 10.63 24.26 -18.54
C LEU A 221 10.11 25.01 -19.77
N ASP A 222 11.05 25.56 -20.56
CA ASP A 222 10.74 26.12 -21.85
C ASP A 222 10.28 25.04 -22.83
N GLY A 223 9.33 25.38 -23.67
CA GLY A 223 8.87 24.45 -24.71
C GLY A 223 7.45 24.66 -25.18
N THR A 224 7.06 23.85 -26.14
CA THR A 224 5.70 23.83 -26.68
C THR A 224 4.84 22.83 -25.91
N TYR A 225 3.75 23.32 -25.36
CA TYR A 225 2.79 22.51 -24.62
C TYR A 225 1.50 22.35 -25.43
N VAL A 226 0.87 21.20 -25.28
CA VAL A 226 -0.41 20.88 -25.91
C VAL A 226 -1.48 20.77 -24.84
N ALA A 227 -2.50 21.59 -24.95
CA ALA A 227 -3.70 21.46 -24.13
C ALA A 227 -4.74 20.65 -24.91
N THR A 228 -5.26 19.59 -24.30
CA THR A 228 -6.31 18.74 -24.87
C THR A 228 -7.53 18.79 -23.97
N LEU A 229 -8.68 19.07 -24.55
CA LEU A 229 -9.99 18.96 -23.89
C LEU A 229 -10.76 17.85 -24.57
N GLU A 230 -11.15 16.85 -23.79
CA GLU A 230 -12.01 15.75 -24.25
C GLU A 230 -13.32 15.78 -23.50
N GLY A 231 -14.41 15.48 -24.18
CA GLY A 231 -15.73 15.43 -23.57
C GLY A 231 -16.74 14.72 -24.45
N VAL A 232 -17.96 14.71 -23.98
CA VAL A 232 -19.12 14.18 -24.71
C VAL A 232 -20.21 15.23 -24.65
N ASP A 233 -20.81 15.58 -25.79
CA ASP A 233 -21.94 16.50 -25.85
C ASP A 233 -23.24 15.83 -25.35
N ASN A 234 -24.30 16.62 -25.30
CA ASN A 234 -25.63 16.15 -24.86
C ASN A 234 -26.23 15.09 -25.78
N GLU A 235 -25.71 14.92 -26.99
CA GLU A 235 -26.14 13.93 -27.98
C GLU A 235 -25.26 12.65 -27.90
N GLY A 236 -24.27 12.59 -27.01
CA GLY A 236 -23.37 11.46 -26.86
C GLY A 236 -22.17 11.46 -27.84
N LYS A 237 -21.96 12.56 -28.57
CA LYS A 237 -20.88 12.69 -29.53
C LYS A 237 -19.60 13.14 -28.83
N LYS A 238 -18.48 12.46 -29.11
CA LYS A 238 -17.16 12.83 -28.58
C LYS A 238 -16.72 14.19 -29.14
N ILE A 239 -16.33 15.09 -28.26
CA ILE A 239 -15.67 16.35 -28.55
C ILE A 239 -14.21 16.24 -28.13
N GLU A 240 -13.31 16.63 -29.00
CA GLU A 240 -11.88 16.71 -28.72
C GLU A 240 -11.37 18.03 -29.31
N LEU A 241 -10.81 18.87 -28.44
CA LEU A 241 -10.20 20.15 -28.83
C LEU A 241 -8.74 20.12 -28.41
N LYS A 242 -7.85 20.60 -29.28
CA LYS A 242 -6.41 20.71 -29.03
C LYS A 242 -5.92 22.10 -29.38
N TRP A 243 -5.05 22.60 -28.54
CA TRP A 243 -4.33 23.85 -28.79
C TRP A 243 -2.87 23.72 -28.36
N GLU A 244 -2.03 24.47 -29.01
CA GLU A 244 -0.61 24.55 -28.69
C GLU A 244 -0.28 25.93 -28.15
N PHE A 245 0.60 26.00 -27.17
CA PHE A 245 1.13 27.24 -26.64
C PHE A 245 2.59 27.06 -26.22
N GLU A 246 3.35 28.16 -26.30
CA GLU A 246 4.77 28.19 -25.93
C GLU A 246 4.95 28.77 -24.53
N VAL A 247 5.82 28.14 -23.75
CA VAL A 247 6.35 28.64 -22.49
C VAL A 247 7.82 29.05 -22.76
N LYS A 248 8.19 30.24 -22.34
CA LYS A 248 9.53 30.84 -22.51
C LYS A 248 10.04 31.31 -21.17
#